data_36d2a0a4f907dbdf795dcd1a5651c766
#
_entry.id   36d2a0a4f907dbdf795dcd1a5651c766
#
_cell.length_a   1.000
_cell.length_b   1.000
_cell.length_c   1.000
_cell.angle_alpha   90.00
_cell.angle_beta   90.00
_cell.angle_gamma   90.00
#
_symmetry.space_group_name_H-M   'P 1'
#
loop_
_entity.id
_entity.type
_entity.pdbx_description
1 polymer ?
#
loop_
_entity_poly.entity_id
_entity_poly.type
_entity_poly.pdbx_seq_one_letter_code
_entity_poly.pdbx_strand_id
1 'polypeptide(L)'
;MSIYVAGSLAFDRIMSFNGAFADHILADKLHILNVSFLIDGLVEKRGGCAGNIAYTLALMGEKPLILATAGKNFSEYGTFLESKGISLEGVRVMKDEFTASCTLITDKNNNQINGFHPAAMGFPCEYAFPHPDASADWGIVSPGNLDDMKALPRLFREKGIRYIYDPGQQIPALSGDDLLDAITGSALLVTNDYELEMISKATQRTRAELRALTGGVITTLGEQGSVIDNGERGSVGIAAPKTVADPTGAGDSFRSGLLKGLLHGLDVPASARLGATCASYCIEHQGTQEHV
;
A
#
# COMPACT_ATOMS: atom_id res chain seq x y z
N MET A 1 -22.58 5.38 0.21
CA MET A 1 -21.30 5.17 -0.53
C MET A 1 -20.24 4.85 0.50
N SER A 2 -19.72 3.66 0.46
CA SER A 2 -18.64 3.20 1.33
C SER A 2 -17.33 3.11 0.53
N ILE A 3 -16.21 3.39 1.19
CA ILE A 3 -14.88 3.31 0.61
C ILE A 3 -14.09 2.28 1.43
N TYR A 4 -13.94 1.08 0.88
CA TYR A 4 -13.23 0.00 1.55
C TYR A 4 -11.75 0.03 1.20
N VAL A 5 -10.89 0.16 2.20
CA VAL A 5 -9.43 0.20 2.02
C VAL A 5 -8.83 -1.02 2.71
N ALA A 6 -8.59 -2.06 1.93
CA ALA A 6 -7.95 -3.28 2.42
C ALA A 6 -6.43 -3.22 2.25
N GLY A 7 -5.69 -3.67 3.28
CA GLY A 7 -4.24 -3.69 3.26
C GLY A 7 -3.64 -3.73 4.66
N SER A 8 -2.35 -3.46 4.78
CA SER A 8 -1.64 -3.47 6.05
C SER A 8 -1.87 -2.22 6.89
N LEU A 9 -1.85 -2.42 8.21
CA LEU A 9 -1.56 -1.41 9.22
C LEU A 9 -0.24 -1.80 9.88
N ALA A 10 0.72 -0.89 9.92
CA ALA A 10 2.06 -1.20 10.43
C ALA A 10 2.72 -0.01 11.14
N PHE A 11 3.75 -0.29 11.91
CA PHE A 11 4.68 0.70 12.42
C PHE A 11 6.04 0.57 11.74
N ASP A 12 6.63 1.70 11.35
CA ASP A 12 7.99 1.76 10.84
C ASP A 12 8.91 2.27 11.96
N ARG A 13 9.82 1.41 12.43
CA ARG A 13 10.83 1.71 13.45
C ARG A 13 12.15 1.99 12.78
N ILE A 14 12.49 3.26 12.69
CA ILE A 14 13.67 3.74 12.00
C ILE A 14 14.75 4.02 13.04
N MET A 15 15.85 3.29 12.94
CA MET A 15 17.00 3.38 13.83
C MET A 15 18.20 3.94 13.09
N SER A 16 18.89 4.91 13.70
CA SER A 16 20.09 5.52 13.14
C SER A 16 21.33 4.98 13.84
N PHE A 17 22.29 4.53 13.06
CA PHE A 17 23.58 4.04 13.49
C PHE A 17 24.70 4.93 12.92
N ASN A 18 25.42 5.67 13.77
CA ASN A 18 26.46 6.62 13.35
C ASN A 18 27.78 5.96 12.87
N GLY A 19 27.90 4.63 12.92
CA GLY A 19 29.00 3.86 12.34
C GLY A 19 28.68 3.41 10.90
N ALA A 20 29.62 2.70 10.28
CA ALA A 20 29.36 1.96 9.05
C ALA A 20 29.24 0.46 9.36
N PHE A 21 28.28 -0.23 8.74
CA PHE A 21 28.14 -1.68 8.88
C PHE A 21 29.40 -2.42 8.48
N ALA A 22 30.11 -1.93 7.46
CA ALA A 22 31.36 -2.52 6.99
C ALA A 22 32.48 -2.55 8.05
N ASP A 23 32.44 -1.65 9.04
CA ASP A 23 33.41 -1.61 10.13
C ASP A 23 33.12 -2.68 11.21
N HIS A 24 31.91 -3.23 11.23
CA HIS A 24 31.42 -4.18 12.24
C HIS A 24 31.13 -5.57 11.70
N ILE A 25 30.86 -5.71 10.40
CA ILE A 25 30.50 -6.97 9.74
C ILE A 25 31.72 -7.49 8.99
N LEU A 26 32.32 -8.59 9.47
CA LEU A 26 33.44 -9.24 8.84
C LEU A 26 32.95 -10.17 7.72
N ALA A 27 33.28 -9.84 6.46
CA ALA A 27 32.78 -10.55 5.29
C ALA A 27 33.22 -12.04 5.26
N ASP A 28 34.36 -12.36 5.81
CA ASP A 28 34.91 -13.73 5.91
C ASP A 28 34.26 -14.55 7.03
N LYS A 29 33.50 -13.94 7.94
CA LYS A 29 32.87 -14.57 9.10
C LYS A 29 31.33 -14.49 9.11
N LEU A 30 30.70 -14.30 7.98
CA LEU A 30 29.23 -14.21 7.86
C LEU A 30 28.51 -15.46 8.38
N HIS A 31 29.17 -16.66 8.32
CA HIS A 31 28.63 -17.93 8.80
C HIS A 31 28.49 -18.02 10.34
N ILE A 32 29.10 -17.10 11.10
CA ILE A 32 29.02 -17.01 12.55
C ILE A 32 28.70 -15.58 13.00
N LEU A 33 27.95 -14.82 12.18
CA LEU A 33 27.65 -13.43 12.42
C LEU A 33 26.95 -13.22 13.75
N ASN A 34 27.55 -12.42 14.64
CA ASN A 34 26.98 -11.94 15.88
C ASN A 34 27.42 -10.48 16.08
N VAL A 35 26.56 -9.55 15.70
CA VAL A 35 26.86 -8.11 15.70
C VAL A 35 25.80 -7.35 16.46
N SER A 36 26.24 -6.40 17.29
CA SER A 36 25.37 -5.45 17.99
C SER A 36 25.75 -4.03 17.58
N PHE A 37 24.75 -3.23 17.27
CA PHE A 37 24.94 -1.82 16.97
C PHE A 37 24.43 -0.95 18.12
N LEU A 38 25.22 0.03 18.54
CA LEU A 38 24.73 1.08 19.44
C LEU A 38 23.95 2.09 18.58
N ILE A 39 22.66 2.19 18.83
CA ILE A 39 21.73 3.04 18.07
C ILE A 39 21.68 4.42 18.72
N ASP A 40 21.81 5.48 17.92
CA ASP A 40 21.81 6.87 18.36
C ASP A 40 20.41 7.51 18.32
N GLY A 41 19.52 6.98 17.48
CA GLY A 41 18.15 7.46 17.34
C GLY A 41 17.18 6.35 17.02
N LEU A 42 15.98 6.43 17.61
CA LEU A 42 14.84 5.59 17.29
C LEU A 42 13.62 6.48 17.04
N VAL A 43 13.03 6.36 15.85
CA VAL A 43 11.76 7.00 15.51
C VAL A 43 10.77 5.92 15.14
N GLU A 44 9.59 5.93 15.75
CA GLU A 44 8.47 5.10 15.34
C GLU A 44 7.46 5.94 14.58
N LYS A 45 7.10 5.51 13.37
CA LYS A 45 6.12 6.16 12.49
C LYS A 45 4.97 5.23 12.19
N ARG A 46 3.80 5.81 11.99
CA ARG A 46 2.63 5.11 11.48
C ARG A 46 2.83 4.83 9.99
N GLY A 47 2.40 3.65 9.55
CA GLY A 47 2.56 3.19 8.18
C GLY A 47 1.59 2.05 7.84
N GLY A 48 1.92 1.31 6.79
CA GLY A 48 1.08 0.28 6.21
C GLY A 48 0.17 0.82 5.11
N CYS A 49 0.03 0.05 4.02
CA CYS A 49 -0.64 0.54 2.81
C CYS A 49 -2.07 1.02 3.05
N ALA A 50 -2.88 0.25 3.83
CA ALA A 50 -4.24 0.67 4.13
C ALA A 50 -4.29 1.96 4.97
N GLY A 51 -3.40 2.08 5.97
CA GLY A 51 -3.30 3.28 6.78
C GLY A 51 -2.94 4.51 5.96
N ASN A 52 -1.94 4.39 5.08
CA ASN A 52 -1.46 5.46 4.22
C ASN A 52 -2.53 5.91 3.21
N ILE A 53 -3.19 4.95 2.56
CA ILE A 53 -4.26 5.20 1.59
C ILE A 53 -5.46 5.88 2.28
N ALA A 54 -5.89 5.33 3.41
CA ALA A 54 -7.02 5.89 4.15
C ALA A 54 -6.74 7.30 4.68
N TYR A 55 -5.52 7.55 5.19
CA TYR A 55 -5.09 8.86 5.64
C TYR A 55 -5.18 9.92 4.53
N THR A 56 -4.60 9.65 3.37
CA THR A 56 -4.64 10.57 2.22
C THR A 56 -6.07 10.80 1.71
N LEU A 57 -6.92 9.76 1.69
CA LEU A 57 -8.35 9.90 1.36
C LEU A 57 -9.06 10.80 2.36
N ALA A 58 -8.79 10.64 3.65
CA ALA A 58 -9.39 11.47 4.70
C ALA A 58 -9.00 12.95 4.59
N LEU A 59 -7.73 13.26 4.24
CA LEU A 59 -7.30 14.62 3.95
C LEU A 59 -8.08 15.27 2.79
N MET A 60 -8.50 14.46 1.82
CA MET A 60 -9.35 14.91 0.71
C MET A 60 -10.85 14.93 1.03
N GLY A 61 -11.22 14.77 2.32
CA GLY A 61 -12.59 14.85 2.80
C GLY A 61 -13.42 13.57 2.66
N GLU A 62 -12.80 12.42 2.32
CA GLU A 62 -13.46 11.12 2.29
C GLU A 62 -13.52 10.47 3.69
N LYS A 63 -14.40 9.47 3.82
CA LYS A 63 -14.56 8.68 5.05
C LYS A 63 -14.30 7.20 4.75
N PRO A 64 -13.03 6.81 4.58
CA PRO A 64 -12.71 5.43 4.28
C PRO A 64 -12.93 4.52 5.49
N LEU A 65 -13.24 3.25 5.20
CA LEU A 65 -13.34 2.15 6.15
C LEU A 65 -12.16 1.20 5.88
N ILE A 66 -11.30 1.02 6.88
CA ILE A 66 -10.13 0.14 6.75
C ILE A 66 -10.54 -1.32 6.99
N LEU A 67 -10.10 -2.21 6.08
CA LEU A 67 -10.20 -3.65 6.20
C LEU A 67 -8.79 -4.19 6.48
N ALA A 68 -8.48 -4.46 7.74
CA ALA A 68 -7.16 -4.85 8.17
C ALA A 68 -7.19 -5.59 9.50
N THR A 69 -6.03 -6.08 9.92
CA THR A 69 -5.82 -6.63 11.24
C THR A 69 -4.71 -5.86 11.94
N ALA A 70 -4.93 -5.54 13.21
CA ALA A 70 -3.99 -4.83 14.06
C ALA A 70 -3.76 -5.61 15.37
N GLY A 71 -2.73 -5.29 16.13
CA GLY A 71 -2.38 -5.95 17.36
C GLY A 71 -2.62 -5.10 18.62
N LYS A 72 -2.21 -5.63 19.76
CA LYS A 72 -2.41 -5.06 21.12
C LYS A 72 -1.84 -3.65 21.31
N ASN A 73 -0.90 -3.23 20.48
CA ASN A 73 -0.27 -1.91 20.55
C ASN A 73 -0.88 -0.91 19.53
N PHE A 74 -2.07 -1.19 19.01
CA PHE A 74 -2.69 -0.36 17.96
C PHE A 74 -3.45 0.86 18.50
N SER A 75 -3.72 0.93 19.81
CA SER A 75 -4.66 1.91 20.39
C SER A 75 -4.37 3.37 20.00
N GLU A 76 -3.13 3.83 20.11
CA GLU A 76 -2.76 5.22 19.76
C GLU A 76 -2.89 5.48 18.26
N TYR A 77 -2.49 4.50 17.44
CA TYR A 77 -2.65 4.62 15.99
C TYR A 77 -4.13 4.62 15.60
N GLY A 78 -4.94 3.76 16.21
CA GLY A 78 -6.39 3.74 15.99
C GLY A 78 -7.03 5.08 16.32
N THR A 79 -6.74 5.65 17.50
CA THR A 79 -7.23 6.96 17.91
C THR A 79 -6.83 8.06 16.90
N PHE A 80 -5.61 8.01 16.39
CA PHE A 80 -5.16 8.95 15.35
C PHE A 80 -6.00 8.82 14.08
N LEU A 81 -6.23 7.60 13.58
CA LEU A 81 -7.03 7.36 12.36
C LEU A 81 -8.49 7.83 12.56
N GLU A 82 -9.12 7.51 13.70
CA GLU A 82 -10.47 7.96 14.04
C GLU A 82 -10.56 9.48 14.10
N SER A 83 -9.53 10.16 14.62
CA SER A 83 -9.46 11.64 14.67
C SER A 83 -9.47 12.29 13.27
N LYS A 84 -9.09 11.51 12.23
CA LYS A 84 -9.15 11.91 10.81
C LYS A 84 -10.48 11.54 10.15
N GLY A 85 -11.42 10.95 10.88
CA GLY A 85 -12.71 10.50 10.33
C GLY A 85 -12.65 9.16 9.58
N ILE A 86 -11.60 8.38 9.80
CA ILE A 86 -11.42 7.05 9.21
C ILE A 86 -12.15 6.02 10.06
N SER A 87 -12.98 5.17 9.45
CA SER A 87 -13.68 4.10 10.16
C SER A 87 -12.77 2.90 10.40
N LEU A 88 -12.72 2.44 11.63
CA LEU A 88 -12.02 1.23 12.06
C LEU A 88 -12.97 0.03 12.25
N GLU A 89 -14.22 0.12 11.82
CA GLU A 89 -15.21 -0.96 11.97
C GLU A 89 -14.75 -2.27 11.32
N GLY A 90 -13.96 -2.21 10.24
CA GLY A 90 -13.37 -3.36 9.57
C GLY A 90 -11.96 -3.74 10.09
N VAL A 91 -11.49 -3.14 11.18
CA VAL A 91 -10.20 -3.47 11.78
C VAL A 91 -10.39 -4.50 12.89
N ARG A 92 -9.89 -5.71 12.65
CA ARG A 92 -9.85 -6.78 13.67
C ARG A 92 -8.62 -6.63 14.55
N VAL A 93 -8.80 -6.48 15.87
CA VAL A 93 -7.69 -6.34 16.82
C VAL A 93 -7.38 -7.69 17.49
N MET A 94 -6.17 -8.19 17.26
CA MET A 94 -5.63 -9.42 17.84
C MET A 94 -4.94 -9.10 19.16
N LYS A 95 -5.51 -9.57 20.30
CA LYS A 95 -5.06 -9.21 21.66
C LYS A 95 -3.70 -9.79 22.04
N ASP A 96 -3.32 -10.92 21.43
CA ASP A 96 -2.09 -11.63 21.72
C ASP A 96 -0.95 -11.30 20.78
N GLU A 97 -1.25 -10.61 19.64
CA GLU A 97 -0.29 -10.22 18.64
C GLU A 97 0.12 -8.74 18.76
N PHE A 98 1.25 -8.38 18.17
CA PHE A 98 1.58 -7.00 17.90
C PHE A 98 1.00 -6.58 16.54
N THR A 99 0.83 -5.29 16.32
CA THR A 99 0.61 -4.75 14.97
C THR A 99 1.87 -4.98 14.14
N ALA A 100 1.71 -5.22 12.83
CA ALA A 100 2.85 -5.41 11.95
C ALA A 100 3.87 -4.28 12.09
N SER A 101 5.14 -4.59 11.92
CA SER A 101 6.19 -3.58 12.02
C SER A 101 7.35 -3.88 11.09
N CYS A 102 7.89 -2.81 10.50
CA CYS A 102 9.16 -2.80 9.83
C CYS A 102 10.20 -2.16 10.75
N THR A 103 11.32 -2.84 10.98
CA THR A 103 12.45 -2.26 11.70
C THR A 103 13.59 -2.05 10.72
N LEU A 104 14.04 -0.80 10.61
CA LEU A 104 15.11 -0.39 9.70
C LEU A 104 16.26 0.14 10.53
N ILE A 105 17.47 -0.36 10.29
CA ILE A 105 18.70 0.22 10.84
C ILE A 105 19.46 0.83 9.66
N THR A 106 19.72 2.13 9.72
CA THR A 106 20.45 2.87 8.67
C THR A 106 21.81 3.30 9.21
N ASP A 107 22.89 2.96 8.50
CA ASP A 107 24.23 3.38 8.82
C ASP A 107 24.59 4.79 8.25
N LYS A 108 25.75 5.33 8.63
CA LYS A 108 26.22 6.66 8.16
C LYS A 108 26.38 6.78 6.64
N ASN A 109 26.43 5.66 5.92
CA ASN A 109 26.57 5.58 4.47
C ASN A 109 25.24 5.30 3.76
N ASN A 110 24.10 5.39 4.48
CA ASN A 110 22.76 5.07 4.01
C ASN A 110 22.56 3.59 3.61
N ASN A 111 23.41 2.67 4.08
CA ASN A 111 23.11 1.25 3.96
C ASN A 111 22.06 0.88 5.00
N GLN A 112 21.18 -0.07 4.67
CA GLN A 112 20.07 -0.47 5.53
C GLN A 112 20.06 -1.97 5.79
N ILE A 113 19.73 -2.33 7.02
CA ILE A 113 19.35 -3.69 7.43
C ILE A 113 17.91 -3.63 7.90
N ASN A 114 17.02 -4.34 7.21
CA ASN A 114 15.59 -4.26 7.45
C ASN A 114 15.04 -5.61 7.89
N GLY A 115 14.09 -5.60 8.81
CA GLY A 115 13.30 -6.74 9.21
C GLY A 115 11.82 -6.40 9.27
N PHE A 116 10.99 -7.13 8.54
CA PHE A 116 9.54 -6.98 8.60
C PHE A 116 8.92 -8.14 9.39
N HIS A 117 8.13 -7.79 10.41
CA HIS A 117 7.35 -8.75 11.21
C HIS A 117 5.87 -8.54 10.93
N PRO A 118 5.18 -9.49 10.26
CA PRO A 118 3.77 -9.36 9.91
C PRO A 118 2.83 -9.40 11.12
N ALA A 119 3.15 -10.17 12.15
CA ALA A 119 2.39 -10.27 13.41
C ALA A 119 0.86 -10.39 13.15
N ALA A 120 0.04 -9.47 13.66
CA ALA A 120 -1.41 -9.46 13.45
C ALA A 120 -1.83 -9.46 11.96
N MET A 121 -1.02 -8.90 11.05
CA MET A 121 -1.29 -8.94 9.60
C MET A 121 -1.35 -10.37 9.05
N GLY A 122 -0.81 -11.36 9.78
CA GLY A 122 -0.93 -12.79 9.42
C GLY A 122 -2.37 -13.35 9.51
N PHE A 123 -3.32 -12.59 10.05
CA PHE A 123 -4.73 -13.00 10.23
C PHE A 123 -5.64 -12.16 9.32
N PRO A 124 -6.72 -12.75 8.74
CA PRO A 124 -7.66 -12.01 7.91
C PRO A 124 -8.55 -11.07 8.73
N CYS A 125 -9.05 -10.01 8.08
CA CYS A 125 -9.89 -8.99 8.73
C CYS A 125 -11.31 -9.49 9.09
N GLU A 126 -11.83 -10.49 8.35
CA GLU A 126 -13.14 -11.12 8.60
C GLU A 126 -14.34 -10.15 8.60
N TYR A 127 -14.33 -9.13 7.73
CA TYR A 127 -15.42 -8.16 7.65
C TYR A 127 -16.62 -8.68 6.85
N ALA A 128 -17.83 -8.50 7.39
CA ALA A 128 -19.04 -9.11 6.83
C ALA A 128 -19.75 -8.30 5.73
N PHE A 129 -19.37 -7.05 5.48
CA PHE A 129 -20.07 -6.14 4.54
C PHE A 129 -21.58 -6.08 4.74
N PRO A 130 -22.07 -5.54 5.87
CA PRO A 130 -23.48 -5.67 6.26
C PRO A 130 -24.45 -4.97 5.29
N HIS A 131 -24.03 -3.90 4.62
CA HIS A 131 -24.88 -3.08 3.75
C HIS A 131 -24.14 -2.62 2.49
N PRO A 132 -23.76 -3.55 1.57
CA PRO A 132 -23.04 -3.15 0.36
C PRO A 132 -23.98 -2.46 -0.63
N ASP A 133 -23.51 -1.37 -1.25
CA ASP A 133 -24.20 -0.67 -2.33
C ASP A 133 -23.37 -0.80 -3.63
N ALA A 134 -23.76 -1.73 -4.48
CA ALA A 134 -23.10 -2.01 -5.75
C ALA A 134 -23.03 -0.80 -6.70
N SER A 135 -23.93 0.17 -6.56
CA SER A 135 -23.97 1.37 -7.41
C SER A 135 -22.98 2.46 -6.98
N ALA A 136 -22.65 2.51 -5.70
CA ALA A 136 -21.90 3.61 -5.10
C ALA A 136 -20.58 3.19 -4.46
N ASP A 137 -20.47 1.96 -3.96
CA ASP A 137 -19.31 1.52 -3.18
C ASP A 137 -18.07 1.24 -4.05
N TRP A 138 -16.92 1.56 -3.48
CA TRP A 138 -15.62 1.26 -4.06
C TRP A 138 -14.70 0.61 -3.03
N GLY A 139 -13.82 -0.24 -3.54
CA GLY A 139 -12.75 -0.83 -2.75
C GLY A 139 -11.37 -0.63 -3.38
N ILE A 140 -10.36 -0.75 -2.56
CA ILE A 140 -8.99 -1.00 -2.98
C ILE A 140 -8.45 -2.17 -2.16
N VAL A 141 -7.81 -3.12 -2.84
CA VAL A 141 -7.08 -4.22 -2.20
C VAL A 141 -5.60 -3.97 -2.44
N SER A 142 -4.91 -3.54 -1.41
CA SER A 142 -3.49 -3.22 -1.37
C SER A 142 -2.71 -4.25 -0.53
N PRO A 143 -1.37 -4.22 -0.52
CA PRO A 143 -0.57 -5.19 0.21
C PRO A 143 -0.94 -5.32 1.69
N GLY A 144 -1.32 -6.54 2.10
CA GLY A 144 -1.79 -6.85 3.43
C GLY A 144 -1.77 -8.35 3.72
N ASN A 145 -2.77 -8.84 4.43
CA ASN A 145 -2.96 -10.27 4.65
C ASN A 145 -3.22 -10.99 3.32
N LEU A 146 -2.52 -12.11 3.09
CA LEU A 146 -2.61 -12.84 1.81
C LEU A 146 -3.98 -13.47 1.57
N ASP A 147 -4.66 -13.93 2.62
CA ASP A 147 -6.00 -14.52 2.48
C ASP A 147 -7.04 -13.43 2.16
N ASP A 148 -6.92 -12.24 2.77
CA ASP A 148 -7.75 -11.09 2.41
C ASP A 148 -7.49 -10.65 0.95
N MET A 149 -6.22 -10.61 0.53
CA MET A 149 -5.85 -10.24 -0.86
C MET A 149 -6.41 -11.21 -1.91
N LYS A 150 -6.70 -12.45 -1.53
CA LYS A 150 -7.36 -13.46 -2.38
C LYS A 150 -8.87 -13.42 -2.26
N ALA A 151 -9.39 -13.26 -1.03
CA ALA A 151 -10.83 -13.38 -0.76
C ALA A 151 -11.59 -12.10 -1.08
N LEU A 152 -11.06 -10.91 -0.72
CA LEU A 152 -11.77 -9.64 -0.92
C LEU A 152 -12.08 -9.32 -2.38
N PRO A 153 -11.20 -9.57 -3.38
CA PRO A 153 -11.55 -9.40 -4.79
C PRO A 153 -12.79 -10.22 -5.20
N ARG A 154 -12.90 -11.46 -4.74
CA ARG A 154 -14.07 -12.33 -4.99
C ARG A 154 -15.32 -11.77 -4.35
N LEU A 155 -15.24 -11.40 -3.07
CA LEU A 155 -16.36 -10.80 -2.34
C LEU A 155 -16.82 -9.48 -2.96
N PHE A 156 -15.91 -8.65 -3.43
CA PHE A 156 -16.25 -7.40 -4.12
C PHE A 156 -17.01 -7.68 -5.43
N ARG A 157 -16.54 -8.64 -6.24
CA ARG A 157 -17.26 -9.06 -7.45
C ARG A 157 -18.66 -9.60 -7.14
N GLU A 158 -18.78 -10.49 -6.15
CA GLU A 158 -20.06 -11.06 -5.72
C GLU A 158 -21.07 -10.01 -5.24
N LYS A 159 -20.57 -8.97 -4.58
CA LYS A 159 -21.38 -7.86 -4.07
C LYS A 159 -21.54 -6.70 -5.07
N GLY A 160 -20.92 -6.79 -6.25
CA GLY A 160 -20.95 -5.75 -7.27
C GLY A 160 -20.12 -4.49 -6.90
N ILE A 161 -19.27 -4.56 -5.89
CA ILE A 161 -18.40 -3.45 -5.47
C ILE A 161 -17.25 -3.33 -6.47
N ARG A 162 -17.10 -2.14 -7.04
CA ARG A 162 -15.95 -1.84 -7.92
C ARG A 162 -14.67 -1.75 -7.10
N TYR A 163 -13.55 -2.27 -7.61
CA TYR A 163 -12.31 -2.23 -6.85
C TYR A 163 -11.06 -2.02 -7.71
N ILE A 164 -10.06 -1.41 -7.09
CA ILE A 164 -8.67 -1.35 -7.56
C ILE A 164 -7.93 -2.53 -6.93
N TYR A 165 -7.15 -3.27 -7.74
CA TYR A 165 -6.24 -4.28 -7.25
C TYR A 165 -4.80 -3.81 -7.34
N ASP A 166 -4.09 -3.84 -6.22
CA ASP A 166 -2.70 -3.44 -6.05
C ASP A 166 -1.97 -4.53 -5.25
N PRO A 167 -1.35 -5.52 -5.91
CA PRO A 167 -0.65 -6.58 -5.18
C PRO A 167 0.68 -6.13 -4.56
N GLY A 168 1.32 -5.10 -5.12
CA GLY A 168 2.54 -4.49 -4.59
C GLY A 168 3.61 -5.50 -4.16
N GLN A 169 4.19 -5.28 -3.00
CA GLN A 169 5.25 -6.13 -2.44
C GLN A 169 4.81 -7.56 -2.05
N GLN A 170 3.52 -7.89 -2.11
CA GLN A 170 3.03 -9.25 -1.84
C GLN A 170 3.04 -10.18 -3.07
N ILE A 171 3.37 -9.67 -4.26
CA ILE A 171 3.45 -10.48 -5.49
C ILE A 171 4.28 -11.76 -5.31
N PRO A 172 5.46 -11.75 -4.66
CA PRO A 172 6.25 -12.98 -4.50
C PRO A 172 5.59 -14.07 -3.65
N ALA A 173 4.60 -13.71 -2.83
CA ALA A 173 3.89 -14.62 -1.94
C ALA A 173 2.55 -15.12 -2.53
N LEU A 174 2.13 -14.60 -3.69
CA LEU A 174 0.91 -14.99 -4.39
C LEU A 174 1.24 -15.89 -5.57
N SER A 175 0.43 -16.93 -5.78
CA SER A 175 0.54 -17.75 -6.98
C SER A 175 0.06 -17.01 -8.23
N GLY A 176 0.45 -17.47 -9.42
CA GLY A 176 -0.05 -16.93 -10.68
C GLY A 176 -1.58 -17.00 -10.78
N ASP A 177 -2.17 -18.08 -10.28
CA ASP A 177 -3.62 -18.27 -10.29
C ASP A 177 -4.33 -17.33 -9.31
N ASP A 178 -3.78 -17.09 -8.11
CA ASP A 178 -4.30 -16.11 -7.16
C ASP A 178 -4.28 -14.69 -7.74
N LEU A 179 -3.17 -14.33 -8.41
CA LEU A 179 -3.04 -13.03 -9.09
C LEU A 179 -4.07 -12.88 -10.22
N LEU A 180 -4.22 -13.91 -11.08
CA LEU A 180 -5.19 -13.89 -12.18
C LEU A 180 -6.62 -13.76 -11.67
N ASP A 181 -6.99 -14.51 -10.64
CA ASP A 181 -8.34 -14.41 -10.06
C ASP A 181 -8.60 -13.02 -9.47
N ALA A 182 -7.66 -12.46 -8.71
CA ALA A 182 -7.83 -11.15 -8.10
C ALA A 182 -7.84 -9.98 -9.11
N ILE A 183 -7.08 -10.10 -10.21
CA ILE A 183 -7.06 -9.12 -11.31
C ILE A 183 -8.36 -9.19 -12.09
N THR A 184 -8.92 -10.40 -12.31
CA THR A 184 -10.11 -10.59 -13.13
C THR A 184 -11.31 -9.85 -12.55
N GLY A 185 -11.89 -8.95 -13.36
CA GLY A 185 -13.05 -8.15 -12.97
C GLY A 185 -12.74 -6.96 -12.07
N SER A 186 -11.47 -6.67 -11.76
CA SER A 186 -11.10 -5.42 -11.12
C SER A 186 -11.41 -4.22 -12.04
N ALA A 187 -11.73 -3.07 -11.48
CA ALA A 187 -11.88 -1.84 -12.25
C ALA A 187 -10.51 -1.39 -12.80
N LEU A 188 -9.46 -1.52 -11.98
CA LEU A 188 -8.09 -1.21 -12.36
C LEU A 188 -7.11 -2.17 -11.66
N LEU A 189 -6.08 -2.57 -12.39
CA LEU A 189 -4.82 -3.09 -11.84
C LEU A 189 -3.83 -1.92 -11.77
N VAL A 190 -3.28 -1.67 -10.57
CA VAL A 190 -2.27 -0.62 -10.36
C VAL A 190 -0.97 -1.26 -9.90
N THR A 191 0.14 -0.95 -10.58
CA THR A 191 1.46 -1.51 -10.32
C THR A 191 2.54 -0.47 -10.62
N ASN A 192 3.78 -0.71 -10.20
CA ASN A 192 4.93 -0.13 -10.86
C ASN A 192 5.41 -1.03 -12.02
N ASP A 193 6.44 -0.62 -12.76
CA ASP A 193 6.98 -1.37 -13.90
C ASP A 193 7.59 -2.71 -13.51
N TYR A 194 8.32 -2.75 -12.40
CA TYR A 194 8.92 -3.97 -11.85
C TYR A 194 7.85 -4.97 -11.40
N GLU A 195 6.84 -4.49 -10.68
CA GLU A 195 5.69 -5.30 -10.23
C GLU A 195 4.91 -5.89 -11.41
N LEU A 196 4.67 -5.10 -12.46
CA LEU A 196 3.99 -5.60 -13.66
C LEU A 196 4.76 -6.72 -14.34
N GLU A 197 6.10 -6.62 -14.39
CA GLU A 197 6.93 -7.69 -14.92
C GLU A 197 6.87 -8.95 -14.05
N MET A 198 6.89 -8.79 -12.73
CA MET A 198 6.72 -9.91 -11.80
C MET A 198 5.38 -10.61 -11.98
N ILE A 199 4.28 -9.85 -12.10
CA ILE A 199 2.94 -10.40 -12.38
C ILE A 199 2.95 -11.15 -13.70
N SER A 200 3.52 -10.56 -14.76
CA SER A 200 3.60 -11.21 -16.08
C SER A 200 4.37 -12.54 -16.02
N LYS A 201 5.45 -12.59 -15.26
CA LYS A 201 6.22 -13.84 -15.04
C LYS A 201 5.45 -14.87 -14.23
N ALA A 202 4.82 -14.46 -13.12
CA ALA A 202 4.09 -15.36 -12.24
C ALA A 202 2.84 -15.95 -12.93
N THR A 203 2.14 -15.14 -13.72
CA THR A 203 0.89 -15.51 -14.39
C THR A 203 1.09 -16.12 -15.76
N GLN A 204 2.28 -16.04 -16.34
CA GLN A 204 2.59 -16.40 -17.74
C GLN A 204 1.69 -15.65 -18.73
N ARG A 205 1.34 -14.38 -18.42
CA ARG A 205 0.50 -13.51 -19.23
C ARG A 205 1.26 -12.27 -19.68
N THR A 206 1.00 -11.87 -20.91
CA THR A 206 1.45 -10.58 -21.42
C THR A 206 0.64 -9.44 -20.82
N ARG A 207 1.16 -8.21 -20.89
CA ARG A 207 0.42 -7.00 -20.48
C ARG A 207 -0.96 -6.90 -21.16
N ALA A 208 -1.05 -7.24 -22.46
CA ALA A 208 -2.31 -7.18 -23.20
C ALA A 208 -3.34 -8.21 -22.68
N GLU A 209 -2.88 -9.42 -22.34
CA GLU A 209 -3.75 -10.45 -21.73
C GLU A 209 -4.19 -10.03 -20.32
N LEU A 210 -3.30 -9.47 -19.49
CA LEU A 210 -3.66 -8.93 -18.19
C LEU A 210 -4.68 -7.79 -18.33
N ARG A 211 -4.45 -6.87 -19.31
CA ARG A 211 -5.39 -5.79 -19.61
C ARG A 211 -6.79 -6.29 -19.97
N ALA A 212 -6.90 -7.42 -20.66
CA ALA A 212 -8.18 -8.00 -21.02
C ALA A 212 -9.00 -8.54 -19.83
N LEU A 213 -8.36 -8.77 -18.68
CA LEU A 213 -9.00 -9.27 -17.45
C LEU A 213 -9.56 -8.16 -16.55
N THR A 214 -9.13 -6.93 -16.74
CA THR A 214 -9.43 -5.78 -15.87
C THR A 214 -9.99 -4.60 -16.68
N GLY A 215 -10.64 -3.64 -16.03
CA GLY A 215 -11.09 -2.39 -16.65
C GLY A 215 -9.94 -1.50 -17.15
N GLY A 216 -8.73 -1.64 -16.61
CA GLY A 216 -7.53 -0.93 -17.04
C GLY A 216 -6.30 -1.34 -16.26
N VAL A 217 -5.13 -1.04 -16.81
CA VAL A 217 -3.83 -1.21 -16.15
C VAL A 217 -3.15 0.14 -16.04
N ILE A 218 -2.78 0.54 -14.84
CA ILE A 218 -1.95 1.73 -14.58
C ILE A 218 -0.58 1.25 -14.11
N THR A 219 0.47 1.71 -14.79
CA THR A 219 1.85 1.42 -14.41
C THR A 219 2.55 2.71 -14.03
N THR A 220 2.90 2.86 -12.76
CA THR A 220 3.69 4.00 -12.27
C THR A 220 5.17 3.79 -12.59
N LEU A 221 5.84 4.88 -12.97
CA LEU A 221 7.23 4.91 -13.46
C LEU A 221 8.08 5.91 -12.65
N GLY A 222 7.75 6.13 -11.38
CA GLY A 222 8.43 7.09 -10.52
C GLY A 222 8.39 8.50 -11.11
N GLU A 223 9.55 9.10 -11.30
CA GLU A 223 9.71 10.47 -11.84
C GLU A 223 9.21 10.62 -13.29
N GLN A 224 9.01 9.53 -14.01
CA GLN A 224 8.45 9.55 -15.37
C GLN A 224 6.91 9.55 -15.38
N GLY A 225 6.27 9.58 -14.21
CA GLY A 225 4.81 9.58 -14.09
C GLY A 225 4.18 8.19 -14.20
N SER A 226 3.14 8.03 -15.00
CA SER A 226 2.43 6.77 -15.18
C SER A 226 1.95 6.54 -16.59
N VAL A 227 1.86 5.28 -16.98
CA VAL A 227 1.24 4.83 -18.24
C VAL A 227 -0.10 4.19 -17.91
N ILE A 228 -1.13 4.63 -18.61
CA ILE A 228 -2.50 4.14 -18.49
C ILE A 228 -2.84 3.34 -19.75
N ASP A 229 -3.47 2.20 -19.55
CA ASP A 229 -3.99 1.33 -20.59
C ASP A 229 -5.41 0.88 -20.16
N ASN A 230 -6.41 1.62 -20.61
CA ASN A 230 -7.84 1.36 -20.33
C ASN A 230 -8.68 1.26 -21.60
N GLY A 231 -8.07 0.77 -22.70
CA GLY A 231 -8.63 0.70 -24.05
C GLY A 231 -7.91 1.63 -25.00
N GLU A 232 -7.51 2.79 -24.53
CA GLU A 232 -6.54 3.66 -25.18
C GLU A 232 -5.29 3.78 -24.31
N ARG A 233 -4.12 3.74 -24.93
CA ARG A 233 -2.85 3.89 -24.20
C ARG A 233 -2.48 5.35 -24.10
N GLY A 234 -2.36 5.84 -22.88
CA GLY A 234 -1.96 7.21 -22.57
C GLY A 234 -0.91 7.28 -21.48
N SER A 235 -0.42 8.47 -21.20
CA SER A 235 0.49 8.74 -20.09
C SER A 235 0.05 9.97 -19.31
N VAL A 236 0.38 9.97 -18.01
CA VAL A 236 0.20 11.12 -17.12
C VAL A 236 1.54 11.41 -16.48
N GLY A 237 2.00 12.66 -16.61
CA GLY A 237 3.23 13.13 -15.96
C GLY A 237 3.06 13.26 -14.45
N ILE A 238 4.18 13.50 -13.76
CA ILE A 238 4.18 13.83 -12.33
C ILE A 238 3.62 15.25 -12.10
N ALA A 239 3.07 15.47 -10.90
CA ALA A 239 2.98 16.81 -10.35
C ALA A 239 4.34 17.10 -9.66
N ALA A 240 5.03 18.16 -10.09
CA ALA A 240 6.35 18.47 -9.59
C ALA A 240 6.29 18.83 -8.08
N PRO A 241 6.97 18.09 -7.19
CA PRO A 241 7.04 18.45 -5.78
C PRO A 241 7.94 19.69 -5.58
N LYS A 242 7.68 20.45 -4.51
CA LYS A 242 8.54 21.57 -4.13
C LYS A 242 9.91 21.06 -3.62
N THR A 243 9.88 19.98 -2.89
CA THR A 243 11.05 19.28 -2.33
C THR A 243 10.78 17.80 -2.27
N VAL A 244 11.82 16.98 -2.24
CA VAL A 244 11.68 15.55 -1.95
C VAL A 244 12.33 15.30 -0.61
N ALA A 245 11.50 15.10 0.43
CA ALA A 245 11.95 14.80 1.78
C ALA A 245 12.00 13.28 2.03
N ASP A 246 10.98 12.54 1.57
CA ASP A 246 10.87 11.08 1.76
C ASP A 246 9.99 10.49 0.65
N PRO A 247 10.50 9.63 -0.22
CA PRO A 247 9.71 9.02 -1.29
C PRO A 247 8.73 7.93 -0.81
N THR A 248 8.81 7.52 0.46
CA THR A 248 7.97 6.47 1.03
C THR A 248 6.50 6.90 1.04
N GLY A 249 5.59 6.01 0.65
CA GLY A 249 4.16 6.29 0.60
C GLY A 249 3.67 7.04 -0.63
N ALA A 250 4.56 7.43 -1.56
CA ALA A 250 4.15 8.05 -2.83
C ALA A 250 3.15 7.20 -3.60
N GLY A 251 3.39 5.88 -3.66
CA GLY A 251 2.50 4.91 -4.30
C GLY A 251 1.12 4.84 -3.64
N ASP A 252 1.07 4.80 -2.31
CA ASP A 252 -0.19 4.77 -1.54
C ASP A 252 -0.99 6.05 -1.75
N SER A 253 -0.31 7.22 -1.72
CA SER A 253 -0.93 8.51 -1.96
C SER A 253 -1.41 8.66 -3.41
N PHE A 254 -0.67 8.13 -4.40
CA PHE A 254 -1.14 8.05 -5.78
C PHE A 254 -2.44 7.25 -5.90
N ARG A 255 -2.51 6.09 -5.25
CA ARG A 255 -3.71 5.23 -5.23
C ARG A 255 -4.90 5.92 -4.56
N SER A 256 -4.63 6.72 -3.54
CA SER A 256 -5.66 7.52 -2.85
C SER A 256 -6.28 8.57 -3.76
N GLY A 257 -5.45 9.36 -4.45
CA GLY A 257 -5.93 10.36 -5.39
C GLY A 257 -6.63 9.74 -6.61
N LEU A 258 -6.11 8.64 -7.12
CA LEU A 258 -6.74 7.86 -8.18
C LEU A 258 -8.16 7.40 -7.76
N LEU A 259 -8.27 6.78 -6.59
CA LEU A 259 -9.55 6.30 -6.06
C LEU A 259 -10.52 7.47 -5.82
N LYS A 260 -10.05 8.58 -5.25
CA LYS A 260 -10.85 9.80 -5.07
C LYS A 260 -11.44 10.31 -6.39
N GLY A 261 -10.62 10.37 -7.45
CA GLY A 261 -11.09 10.79 -8.77
C GLY A 261 -12.19 9.87 -9.32
N LEU A 262 -11.99 8.56 -9.24
CA LEU A 262 -12.95 7.56 -9.69
C LEU A 262 -14.28 7.61 -8.91
N LEU A 263 -14.20 7.80 -7.58
CA LEU A 263 -15.38 7.99 -6.71
C LEU A 263 -16.26 9.15 -7.17
N HIS A 264 -15.64 10.23 -7.65
CA HIS A 264 -16.34 11.43 -8.11
C HIS A 264 -16.58 11.46 -9.62
N GLY A 265 -16.45 10.31 -10.30
CA GLY A 265 -16.80 10.15 -11.72
C GLY A 265 -15.82 10.78 -12.70
N LEU A 266 -14.60 11.10 -12.26
CA LEU A 266 -13.54 11.50 -13.20
C LEU A 266 -13.11 10.31 -14.05
N ASP A 267 -12.68 10.58 -15.27
CA ASP A 267 -12.04 9.57 -16.12
C ASP A 267 -10.70 9.08 -15.50
N VAL A 268 -10.20 7.96 -15.99
CA VAL A 268 -8.97 7.36 -15.46
C VAL A 268 -7.77 8.28 -15.59
N PRO A 269 -7.54 8.99 -16.74
CA PRO A 269 -6.45 9.96 -16.84
C PRO A 269 -6.56 11.13 -15.87
N ALA A 270 -7.75 11.69 -15.64
CA ALA A 270 -7.95 12.77 -14.68
C ALA A 270 -7.74 12.28 -13.23
N SER A 271 -8.23 11.09 -12.93
CA SER A 271 -8.02 10.43 -11.62
C SER A 271 -6.53 10.15 -11.37
N ALA A 272 -5.78 9.72 -12.39
CA ALA A 272 -4.34 9.50 -12.27
C ALA A 272 -3.57 10.81 -12.07
N ARG A 273 -4.00 11.94 -12.67
CA ARG A 273 -3.43 13.27 -12.39
C ARG A 273 -3.63 13.68 -10.93
N LEU A 274 -4.82 13.42 -10.38
CA LEU A 274 -5.08 13.65 -8.96
C LEU A 274 -4.18 12.75 -8.10
N GLY A 275 -3.99 11.49 -8.49
CA GLY A 275 -3.03 10.58 -7.86
C GLY A 275 -1.61 11.12 -7.87
N ALA A 276 -1.13 11.61 -9.01
CA ALA A 276 0.20 12.23 -9.12
C ALA A 276 0.35 13.46 -8.21
N THR A 277 -0.72 14.25 -8.05
CA THR A 277 -0.74 15.39 -7.14
C THR A 277 -0.62 14.95 -5.68
N CYS A 278 -1.40 13.96 -5.25
CA CYS A 278 -1.32 13.42 -3.89
C CYS A 278 0.07 12.82 -3.58
N ALA A 279 0.65 12.10 -4.54
CA ALA A 279 2.00 11.58 -4.40
C ALA A 279 3.04 12.70 -4.20
N SER A 280 2.92 13.81 -4.94
CA SER A 280 3.78 14.98 -4.79
C SER A 280 3.71 15.56 -3.38
N TYR A 281 2.52 15.78 -2.84
CA TYR A 281 2.36 16.27 -1.46
C TYR A 281 2.91 15.31 -0.41
N CYS A 282 2.76 14.00 -0.61
CA CYS A 282 3.27 13.00 0.31
C CYS A 282 4.79 13.08 0.42
N ILE A 283 5.51 13.09 -0.71
CA ILE A 283 6.97 13.05 -0.72
C ILE A 283 7.65 14.35 -0.27
N GLU A 284 6.90 15.44 -0.09
CA GLU A 284 7.39 16.68 0.50
C GLU A 284 7.56 16.60 2.02
N HIS A 285 7.10 15.52 2.67
CA HIS A 285 7.12 15.32 4.11
C HIS A 285 7.87 14.05 4.50
N GLN A 286 8.44 14.03 5.71
CA GLN A 286 9.05 12.81 6.25
C GLN A 286 8.00 11.90 6.90
N GLY A 287 7.75 10.74 6.29
CA GLY A 287 6.77 9.76 6.72
C GLY A 287 5.47 9.84 5.94
N THR A 288 4.80 8.71 5.90
CA THR A 288 3.69 8.43 4.98
C THR A 288 2.36 9.08 5.40
N GLN A 289 2.24 9.56 6.64
CA GLN A 289 1.01 10.13 7.22
C GLN A 289 1.28 11.49 7.90
N GLU A 290 2.18 12.28 7.34
CA GLU A 290 2.59 13.58 7.89
C GLU A 290 2.30 14.76 6.92
N HIS A 291 1.90 14.48 5.68
CA HIS A 291 1.48 15.50 4.72
C HIS A 291 0.08 16.06 5.05
N VAL A 292 -0.21 17.27 4.55
CA VAL A 292 -1.43 18.05 4.84
C VAL A 292 -2.08 18.55 3.58
#